data_b29fc26c5f02c615f34b408b582c8166
#
_entry.id   b29fc26c5f02c615f34b408b582c8166
#
_cell.length_a   1.000
_cell.length_b   1.000
_cell.length_c   1.000
_cell.angle_alpha   90.00
_cell.angle_beta   90.00
_cell.angle_gamma   90.00
#
_symmetry.space_group_name_H-M   'P 1'
#
loop_
_entity.id
_entity.type
_entity.pdbx_description
1 polymer ?
#
loop_
_entity_poly.entity_id
_entity_poly.type
_entity_poly.pdbx_seq_one_letter_code
_entity_poly.pdbx_strand_id
1 'polypeptide(L)'
;MVGRVGRRLLKERIPYYVDKYEIDFVIANGENASHGKGLTRNQYFELLDAGVDAITLGNHYMSKSEILRYINQVDRLIRPYNLLKEFPGEGSVVFEVNGVSIRVTNLLGSAFMNEEVNAPYYSILNLLSDEEEPATIHIVDFHAEATGEKQSLAFALDGKVSAVLGTHTHVQTNDAHVLPKGTAFISDVGMTGFADGVLGSTAETVVNKIVYGQQSKFQVPDEGRGVFSAVVLDIDDITGLANQIFPIYYLEK
;
A
#
# COMPACT_ATOMS: atom_id res chain seq x y z
N MET A 1 2.74 5.64 2.59
CA MET A 1 3.32 7.00 2.54
C MET A 1 2.72 7.85 3.65
N VAL A 2 3.54 8.66 4.38
CA VAL A 2 3.15 9.32 5.62
C VAL A 2 3.42 10.83 5.54
N GLY A 3 2.38 11.64 5.69
CA GLY A 3 2.44 13.09 5.85
C GLY A 3 3.06 13.87 4.68
N ARG A 4 3.43 15.12 4.94
CA ARG A 4 3.99 16.03 3.93
C ARG A 4 5.38 15.60 3.45
N VAL A 5 6.24 15.14 4.37
CA VAL A 5 7.58 14.62 4.01
C VAL A 5 7.46 13.44 3.04
N GLY A 6 6.51 12.51 3.29
CA GLY A 6 6.26 11.39 2.39
C GLY A 6 5.81 11.82 1.00
N ARG A 7 4.84 12.76 0.90
CA ARG A 7 4.38 13.27 -0.40
C ARG A 7 5.48 14.01 -1.18
N ARG A 8 6.31 14.80 -0.48
CA ARG A 8 7.49 15.43 -1.09
C ARG A 8 8.43 14.39 -1.70
N LEU A 9 8.78 13.36 -0.92
CA LEU A 9 9.69 12.31 -1.40
C LEU A 9 9.12 11.51 -2.57
N LEU A 10 7.81 11.24 -2.62
CA LEU A 10 7.20 10.61 -3.79
C LEU A 10 7.44 11.45 -5.04
N LYS A 11 7.13 12.75 -4.98
CA LYS A 11 7.32 13.68 -6.09
C LYS A 11 8.78 13.76 -6.57
N GLU A 12 9.75 13.68 -5.65
CA GLU A 12 11.17 13.75 -5.96
C GLU A 12 11.75 12.41 -6.47
N ARG A 13 11.26 11.28 -5.97
CA ARG A 13 11.88 9.97 -6.19
C ARG A 13 11.19 9.11 -7.24
N ILE A 14 9.88 9.21 -7.40
CA ILE A 14 9.17 8.43 -8.42
C ILE A 14 9.77 8.66 -9.81
N PRO A 15 9.94 9.90 -10.32
CA PRO A 15 10.47 10.09 -11.66
C PRO A 15 11.86 9.47 -11.85
N TYR A 16 12.72 9.55 -10.83
CA TYR A 16 14.05 8.95 -10.87
C TYR A 16 14.01 7.42 -10.98
N TYR A 17 13.15 6.77 -10.18
CA TYR A 17 13.06 5.31 -10.18
C TYR A 17 12.29 4.76 -11.38
N VAL A 18 11.29 5.49 -11.86
CA VAL A 18 10.58 5.18 -13.11
C VAL A 18 11.54 5.14 -14.28
N ASP A 19 12.36 6.19 -14.45
CA ASP A 19 13.38 6.24 -15.50
C ASP A 19 14.46 5.15 -15.34
N LYS A 20 14.96 4.96 -14.11
CA LYS A 20 16.04 4.01 -13.82
C LYS A 20 15.69 2.56 -14.07
N TYR A 21 14.45 2.17 -13.77
CA TYR A 21 13.98 0.79 -13.82
C TYR A 21 12.92 0.55 -14.90
N GLU A 22 12.67 1.56 -15.76
CA GLU A 22 11.68 1.49 -16.86
C GLU A 22 10.31 1.03 -16.34
N ILE A 23 9.81 1.68 -15.24
CA ILE A 23 8.57 1.29 -14.58
C ILE A 23 7.36 1.73 -15.40
N ASP A 24 6.46 0.82 -15.72
CA ASP A 24 5.22 1.06 -16.46
C ASP A 24 4.06 1.49 -15.57
N PHE A 25 4.04 1.10 -14.27
CA PHE A 25 2.89 1.33 -13.39
C PHE A 25 3.33 1.51 -11.92
N VAL A 26 2.83 2.55 -11.29
CA VAL A 26 3.19 2.94 -9.91
C VAL A 26 2.00 2.85 -8.98
N ILE A 27 2.10 2.02 -7.95
CA ILE A 27 1.10 1.88 -6.89
C ILE A 27 1.64 2.52 -5.61
N ALA A 28 0.83 3.32 -4.92
CA ALA A 28 1.19 3.88 -3.62
C ALA A 28 0.06 3.68 -2.59
N ASN A 29 0.41 3.20 -1.39
CA ASN A 29 -0.52 3.25 -0.27
C ASN A 29 -0.58 4.68 0.28
N GLY A 30 -1.76 5.31 0.18
CA GLY A 30 -2.04 6.71 0.52
C GLY A 30 -2.76 6.92 1.85
N GLU A 31 -3.04 5.88 2.63
CA GLU A 31 -3.89 5.97 3.81
C GLU A 31 -3.42 6.94 4.89
N ASN A 32 -2.11 7.24 4.92
CA ASN A 32 -1.47 8.11 5.92
C ASN A 32 -1.01 9.47 5.35
N ALA A 33 -1.50 9.85 4.16
CA ALA A 33 -1.10 11.07 3.44
C ALA A 33 -1.39 12.36 4.22
N SER A 34 -2.51 12.40 4.96
CA SER A 34 -2.96 13.59 5.66
C SER A 34 -2.53 13.59 7.13
N HIS A 35 -1.35 14.15 7.42
CA HIS A 35 -0.81 14.25 8.78
C HIS A 35 -0.80 12.89 9.51
N GLY A 36 -0.52 11.81 8.77
CA GLY A 36 -0.42 10.46 9.29
C GLY A 36 -1.74 9.67 9.34
N LYS A 37 -2.89 10.22 8.92
CA LYS A 37 -4.18 9.49 8.88
C LYS A 37 -5.11 10.01 7.80
N GLY A 38 -5.52 9.12 6.89
CA GLY A 38 -6.48 9.39 5.83
C GLY A 38 -5.90 10.15 4.65
N LEU A 39 -6.73 10.34 3.63
CA LEU A 39 -6.41 10.99 2.37
C LEU A 39 -7.49 12.04 2.05
N THR A 40 -7.08 13.26 1.73
CA THR A 40 -7.98 14.31 1.21
C THR A 40 -8.01 14.29 -0.32
N ARG A 41 -9.04 14.92 -0.91
CA ARG A 41 -9.17 15.04 -2.36
C ARG A 41 -7.96 15.76 -3.00
N ASN A 42 -7.47 16.81 -2.37
CA ASN A 42 -6.31 17.54 -2.88
C ASN A 42 -5.04 16.67 -2.86
N GLN A 43 -4.86 15.86 -1.80
CA GLN A 43 -3.72 14.95 -1.71
C GLN A 43 -3.83 13.78 -2.70
N TYR A 44 -5.04 13.32 -3.01
CA TYR A 44 -5.25 12.35 -4.09
C TYR A 44 -4.67 12.88 -5.41
N PHE A 45 -5.03 14.09 -5.83
CA PHE A 45 -4.47 14.67 -7.03
C PHE A 45 -2.97 14.97 -6.93
N GLU A 46 -2.48 15.42 -5.76
CA GLU A 46 -1.04 15.60 -5.50
C GLU A 46 -0.23 14.31 -5.75
N LEU A 47 -0.79 13.13 -5.40
CA LEU A 47 -0.16 11.84 -5.64
C LEU A 47 -0.16 11.46 -7.13
N LEU A 48 -1.27 11.68 -7.83
CA LEU A 48 -1.33 11.45 -9.28
C LEU A 48 -0.33 12.36 -10.02
N ASP A 49 -0.24 13.64 -9.64
CA ASP A 49 0.72 14.60 -10.19
C ASP A 49 2.19 14.21 -9.90
N ALA A 50 2.42 13.42 -8.84
CA ALA A 50 3.73 12.87 -8.52
C ALA A 50 4.09 11.62 -9.34
N GLY A 51 3.17 11.11 -10.19
CA GLY A 51 3.36 9.94 -11.04
C GLY A 51 2.86 8.63 -10.43
N VAL A 52 1.92 8.70 -9.47
CA VAL A 52 1.23 7.50 -8.95
C VAL A 52 0.05 7.17 -9.86
N ASP A 53 -0.07 5.92 -10.29
CA ASP A 53 -1.14 5.43 -11.17
C ASP A 53 -2.31 4.84 -10.38
N ALA A 54 -2.07 4.18 -9.26
CA ALA A 54 -3.09 3.63 -8.37
C ALA A 54 -2.78 3.92 -6.90
N ILE A 55 -3.81 4.27 -6.13
CA ILE A 55 -3.67 4.60 -4.71
C ILE A 55 -4.50 3.61 -3.90
N THR A 56 -3.82 2.81 -3.09
CA THR A 56 -4.47 1.93 -2.10
C THR A 56 -4.61 2.64 -0.76
N LEU A 57 -5.48 2.12 0.06
CA LEU A 57 -5.72 2.59 1.43
C LEU A 57 -5.40 1.49 2.45
N GLY A 58 -5.94 1.60 3.64
CA GLY A 58 -5.81 0.65 4.72
C GLY A 58 -6.82 0.95 5.82
N ASN A 59 -6.51 0.65 7.08
CA ASN A 59 -7.43 0.85 8.19
C ASN A 59 -7.77 2.33 8.48
N HIS A 60 -6.99 3.27 7.96
CA HIS A 60 -7.30 4.70 8.05
C HIS A 60 -8.12 5.26 6.87
N TYR A 61 -8.72 4.39 6.03
CA TYR A 61 -9.50 4.79 4.85
C TYR A 61 -10.58 5.85 5.14
N MET A 62 -11.19 5.81 6.33
CA MET A 62 -12.26 6.74 6.77
C MET A 62 -11.77 7.86 7.69
N SER A 63 -10.48 7.97 7.99
CA SER A 63 -9.97 8.97 8.93
C SER A 63 -10.17 10.42 8.47
N LYS A 64 -10.46 10.65 7.20
CA LYS A 64 -10.95 11.91 6.64
C LYS A 64 -12.32 11.68 6.02
N SER A 65 -13.39 12.14 6.69
CA SER A 65 -14.76 11.97 6.23
C SER A 65 -15.05 12.60 4.85
N GLU A 66 -14.21 13.52 4.41
CA GLU A 66 -14.22 14.09 3.06
C GLU A 66 -14.17 13.01 1.97
N ILE A 67 -13.52 11.87 2.22
CA ILE A 67 -13.38 10.78 1.25
C ILE A 67 -14.73 10.29 0.73
N LEU A 68 -15.76 10.26 1.56
CA LEU A 68 -17.12 9.86 1.17
C LEU A 68 -17.75 10.75 0.09
N ARG A 69 -17.24 11.97 -0.07
CA ARG A 69 -17.78 12.92 -1.05
C ARG A 69 -17.14 12.77 -2.43
N TYR A 70 -15.95 12.14 -2.52
CA TYR A 70 -15.23 12.09 -3.78
C TYR A 70 -14.82 10.69 -4.24
N ILE A 71 -14.83 9.68 -3.36
CA ILE A 71 -14.31 8.34 -3.71
C ILE A 71 -15.02 7.72 -4.91
N ASN A 72 -16.32 7.94 -5.09
CA ASN A 72 -17.08 7.49 -6.27
C ASN A 72 -16.89 8.38 -7.53
N GLN A 73 -16.11 9.46 -7.43
CA GLN A 73 -15.85 10.38 -8.53
C GLN A 73 -14.43 10.23 -9.09
N VAL A 74 -13.68 9.27 -8.55
CA VAL A 74 -12.28 9.00 -8.91
C VAL A 74 -12.11 7.51 -9.20
N ASP A 75 -11.22 7.18 -10.12
CA ASP A 75 -11.05 5.84 -10.70
C ASP A 75 -9.75 5.14 -10.27
N ARG A 76 -8.86 5.86 -9.55
CA ARG A 76 -7.53 5.37 -9.15
C ARG A 76 -7.37 5.21 -7.64
N LEU A 77 -8.47 5.26 -6.88
CA LEU A 77 -8.48 5.14 -5.42
C LEU A 77 -9.17 3.86 -5.00
N ILE A 78 -8.43 2.99 -4.32
CA ILE A 78 -8.82 1.63 -3.97
C ILE A 78 -8.87 1.50 -2.45
N ARG A 79 -10.09 1.33 -1.92
CA ARG A 79 -10.32 1.10 -0.50
C ARG A 79 -10.19 -0.39 -0.16
N PRO A 80 -10.14 -0.78 1.13
CA PRO A 80 -10.19 -2.20 1.48
C PRO A 80 -11.42 -2.91 0.90
N TYR A 81 -11.18 -4.04 0.26
CA TYR A 81 -12.21 -4.84 -0.42
C TYR A 81 -13.10 -5.61 0.57
N ASN A 82 -12.50 -6.14 1.63
CA ASN A 82 -13.14 -7.05 2.58
C ASN A 82 -13.84 -6.36 3.76
N LEU A 83 -14.34 -5.13 3.60
CA LEU A 83 -15.12 -4.46 4.63
C LEU A 83 -16.45 -5.18 4.88
N LEU A 84 -16.91 -5.23 6.15
CA LEU A 84 -18.20 -5.86 6.52
C LEU A 84 -19.41 -5.08 6.01
N LYS A 85 -19.27 -3.76 5.87
CA LYS A 85 -20.34 -2.87 5.44
C LYS A 85 -20.06 -2.40 4.03
N GLU A 86 -21.14 -2.19 3.27
CA GLU A 86 -21.03 -1.49 2.00
C GLU A 86 -20.53 -0.06 2.23
N PHE A 87 -19.40 0.25 1.63
CA PHE A 87 -18.83 1.59 1.59
C PHE A 87 -18.73 2.04 0.13
N PRO A 88 -18.83 3.36 -0.12
CA PRO A 88 -18.60 3.87 -1.46
C PRO A 88 -17.17 3.60 -1.92
N GLY A 89 -16.95 3.64 -3.23
CA GLY A 89 -15.66 3.35 -3.87
C GLY A 89 -15.41 1.87 -4.09
N GLU A 90 -14.35 1.58 -4.83
CA GLU A 90 -13.98 0.24 -5.24
C GLU A 90 -12.87 -0.33 -4.36
N GLY A 91 -12.91 -1.66 -4.12
CA GLY A 91 -11.87 -2.38 -3.37
C GLY A 91 -10.91 -3.16 -4.27
N SER A 92 -11.26 -3.26 -5.55
CA SER A 92 -10.46 -3.89 -6.59
C SER A 92 -10.73 -3.18 -7.91
N VAL A 93 -9.69 -2.77 -8.63
CA VAL A 93 -9.79 -2.01 -9.89
C VAL A 93 -8.84 -2.60 -10.91
N VAL A 94 -9.27 -2.68 -12.16
CA VAL A 94 -8.45 -3.09 -13.31
C VAL A 94 -8.01 -1.85 -14.09
N PHE A 95 -6.73 -1.81 -14.44
CA PHE A 95 -6.09 -0.80 -15.26
C PHE A 95 -5.55 -1.43 -16.54
N GLU A 96 -5.57 -0.69 -17.63
CA GLU A 96 -4.94 -1.08 -18.89
C GLU A 96 -3.63 -0.31 -19.07
N VAL A 97 -2.52 -1.03 -19.18
CA VAL A 97 -1.18 -0.46 -19.29
C VAL A 97 -0.44 -1.16 -20.44
N ASN A 98 -0.12 -0.43 -21.50
CA ASN A 98 0.59 -0.96 -22.67
C ASN A 98 -0.07 -2.23 -23.30
N GLY A 99 -1.40 -2.38 -23.15
CA GLY A 99 -2.15 -3.54 -23.65
C GLY A 99 -2.17 -4.74 -22.68
N VAL A 100 -1.69 -4.56 -21.45
CA VAL A 100 -1.75 -5.56 -20.38
C VAL A 100 -2.73 -5.10 -19.31
N SER A 101 -3.65 -5.97 -18.88
CA SER A 101 -4.60 -5.69 -17.81
C SER A 101 -3.95 -5.93 -16.45
N ILE A 102 -3.98 -4.91 -15.57
CA ILE A 102 -3.43 -4.95 -14.22
C ILE A 102 -4.55 -4.74 -13.21
N ARG A 103 -4.86 -5.74 -12.40
CA ARG A 103 -5.77 -5.61 -11.26
C ARG A 103 -4.99 -5.24 -10.02
N VAL A 104 -5.49 -4.25 -9.28
CA VAL A 104 -5.01 -3.89 -7.95
C VAL A 104 -6.14 -4.10 -6.95
N THR A 105 -5.92 -4.92 -5.95
CA THR A 105 -6.86 -5.18 -4.86
C THR A 105 -6.23 -4.79 -3.53
N ASN A 106 -6.96 -4.05 -2.70
CA ASN A 106 -6.55 -3.74 -1.33
C ASN A 106 -7.33 -4.64 -0.35
N LEU A 107 -6.64 -5.28 0.57
CA LEU A 107 -7.21 -6.11 1.62
C LEU A 107 -6.78 -5.62 3.01
N LEU A 108 -7.65 -5.71 4.00
CA LEU A 108 -7.29 -5.58 5.42
C LEU A 108 -7.08 -6.94 6.05
N GLY A 109 -6.04 -7.05 6.89
CA GLY A 109 -5.87 -8.15 7.81
C GLY A 109 -6.87 -8.10 8.96
N SER A 110 -6.93 -9.19 9.71
CA SER A 110 -7.81 -9.34 10.87
C SER A 110 -7.04 -9.56 12.18
N ALA A 111 -5.84 -10.16 12.10
CA ALA A 111 -5.03 -10.46 13.27
C ALA A 111 -4.40 -9.20 13.85
N PHE A 112 -4.74 -8.89 15.11
CA PHE A 112 -4.30 -7.70 15.86
C PHE A 112 -4.72 -6.36 15.23
N MET A 113 -5.70 -6.39 14.33
CA MET A 113 -6.35 -5.18 13.79
C MET A 113 -7.60 -4.86 14.60
N ASN A 114 -7.96 -3.56 14.67
CA ASN A 114 -9.16 -3.13 15.38
C ASN A 114 -10.42 -3.16 14.50
N GLU A 115 -10.24 -3.21 13.19
CA GLU A 115 -11.31 -3.22 12.20
C GLU A 115 -11.89 -4.62 12.06
N GLU A 116 -13.21 -4.72 12.19
CA GLU A 116 -13.93 -5.95 11.87
C GLU A 116 -14.11 -6.05 10.33
N VAL A 117 -13.59 -7.11 9.74
CA VAL A 117 -13.61 -7.35 8.29
C VAL A 117 -14.04 -8.78 7.96
N ASN A 118 -14.50 -9.01 6.75
CA ASN A 118 -14.63 -10.36 6.21
C ASN A 118 -13.25 -11.01 6.11
N ALA A 119 -13.18 -12.34 6.28
CA ALA A 119 -11.93 -13.08 6.22
C ALA A 119 -11.16 -12.80 4.91
N PRO A 120 -9.92 -12.27 4.97
CA PRO A 120 -9.20 -11.78 3.79
C PRO A 120 -9.07 -12.85 2.70
N TYR A 121 -8.73 -14.08 3.09
CA TYR A 121 -8.52 -15.19 2.16
C TYR A 121 -9.81 -15.54 1.38
N TYR A 122 -10.95 -15.65 2.06
CA TYR A 122 -12.20 -15.97 1.36
C TYR A 122 -12.70 -14.81 0.51
N SER A 123 -12.45 -13.58 0.93
CA SER A 123 -12.81 -12.40 0.15
C SER A 123 -12.07 -12.35 -1.19
N ILE A 124 -10.75 -12.60 -1.19
CA ILE A 124 -9.98 -12.61 -2.44
C ILE A 124 -10.29 -13.84 -3.29
N LEU A 125 -10.56 -15.01 -2.69
CA LEU A 125 -10.96 -16.19 -3.46
C LEU A 125 -12.30 -16.00 -4.17
N ASN A 126 -13.26 -15.37 -3.51
CA ASN A 126 -14.55 -15.04 -4.15
C ASN A 126 -14.32 -14.08 -5.32
N LEU A 127 -13.50 -13.03 -5.13
CA LEU A 127 -13.14 -12.13 -6.22
C LEU A 127 -12.56 -12.89 -7.41
N LEU A 128 -11.58 -13.78 -7.18
CA LEU A 128 -10.94 -14.56 -8.24
C LEU A 128 -11.90 -15.56 -8.91
N SER A 129 -12.89 -16.11 -8.19
CA SER A 129 -13.85 -17.05 -8.74
C SER A 129 -14.98 -16.39 -9.52
N ASP A 130 -15.30 -15.13 -9.21
CA ASP A 130 -16.39 -14.38 -9.82
C ASP A 130 -15.96 -13.63 -11.09
N GLU A 131 -14.65 -13.63 -11.40
CA GLU A 131 -14.11 -13.00 -12.60
C GLU A 131 -14.41 -13.84 -13.85
N GLU A 132 -15.20 -13.28 -14.78
CA GLU A 132 -15.40 -13.87 -16.11
C GLU A 132 -14.15 -13.72 -16.98
N GLU A 133 -13.45 -12.59 -16.87
CA GLU A 133 -12.20 -12.27 -17.58
C GLU A 133 -11.14 -11.84 -16.56
N PRO A 134 -10.28 -12.75 -16.07
CA PRO A 134 -9.24 -12.39 -15.11
C PRO A 134 -8.19 -11.48 -15.73
N ALA A 135 -7.77 -10.48 -14.99
CA ALA A 135 -6.66 -9.62 -15.39
C ALA A 135 -5.36 -10.44 -15.50
N THR A 136 -4.50 -10.07 -16.46
CA THR A 136 -3.21 -10.75 -16.66
C THR A 136 -2.32 -10.63 -15.43
N ILE A 137 -2.25 -9.43 -14.84
CA ILE A 137 -1.47 -9.14 -13.63
C ILE A 137 -2.43 -8.82 -12.50
N HIS A 138 -2.24 -9.43 -11.33
CA HIS A 138 -3.02 -9.13 -10.13
C HIS A 138 -2.12 -8.83 -8.95
N ILE A 139 -2.11 -7.57 -8.49
CA ILE A 139 -1.36 -7.09 -7.33
C ILE A 139 -2.30 -6.94 -6.13
N VAL A 140 -1.96 -7.57 -5.02
CA VAL A 140 -2.69 -7.47 -3.76
C VAL A 140 -1.88 -6.65 -2.76
N ASP A 141 -2.38 -5.46 -2.38
CA ASP A 141 -1.89 -4.72 -1.20
C ASP A 141 -2.60 -5.28 0.03
N PHE A 142 -1.87 -6.07 0.82
CA PHE A 142 -2.39 -6.67 2.05
C PHE A 142 -1.97 -5.85 3.26
N HIS A 143 -2.87 -4.97 3.68
CA HIS A 143 -2.70 -4.06 4.79
C HIS A 143 -3.02 -4.76 6.11
N ALA A 144 -2.01 -5.32 6.77
CA ALA A 144 -2.16 -6.17 7.95
C ALA A 144 -1.03 -5.96 8.97
N GLU A 145 -1.31 -6.20 10.25
CA GLU A 145 -0.32 -6.09 11.32
C GLU A 145 0.57 -7.35 11.38
N ALA A 146 -0.03 -8.55 11.39
CA ALA A 146 0.67 -9.78 11.70
C ALA A 146 1.47 -10.34 10.51
N THR A 147 2.78 -10.50 10.68
CA THR A 147 3.67 -11.14 9.68
C THR A 147 3.18 -12.54 9.28
N GLY A 148 2.76 -13.35 10.26
CA GLY A 148 2.25 -14.70 9.98
C GLY A 148 0.97 -14.72 9.15
N GLU A 149 0.06 -13.74 9.34
CA GLU A 149 -1.14 -13.59 8.52
C GLU A 149 -0.76 -13.22 7.07
N LYS A 150 0.19 -12.27 6.88
CA LYS A 150 0.70 -11.87 5.57
C LYS A 150 1.32 -13.04 4.81
N GLN A 151 2.21 -13.79 5.45
CA GLN A 151 2.84 -14.97 4.84
C GLN A 151 1.80 -16.04 4.50
N SER A 152 0.88 -16.35 5.42
CA SER A 152 -0.14 -17.37 5.21
C SER A 152 -1.03 -17.04 4.00
N LEU A 153 -1.45 -15.77 3.85
CA LEU A 153 -2.23 -15.33 2.69
C LEU A 153 -1.41 -15.48 1.41
N ALA A 154 -0.14 -15.04 1.41
CA ALA A 154 0.73 -15.11 0.25
C ALA A 154 0.93 -16.55 -0.24
N PHE A 155 1.23 -17.49 0.66
CA PHE A 155 1.36 -18.91 0.30
C PHE A 155 0.04 -19.53 -0.20
N ALA A 156 -1.11 -19.12 0.35
CA ALA A 156 -2.41 -19.59 -0.10
C ALA A 156 -2.80 -19.05 -1.50
N LEU A 157 -2.23 -17.91 -1.89
CA LEU A 157 -2.41 -17.28 -3.20
C LEU A 157 -1.27 -17.55 -4.18
N ASP A 158 -0.25 -18.32 -3.80
CA ASP A 158 0.91 -18.62 -4.62
C ASP A 158 0.51 -19.27 -5.96
N GLY A 159 0.87 -18.61 -7.06
CA GLY A 159 0.50 -18.96 -8.42
C GLY A 159 -0.94 -18.58 -8.84
N LYS A 160 -1.67 -17.83 -8.00
CA LYS A 160 -3.03 -17.33 -8.32
C LYS A 160 -3.06 -15.83 -8.53
N VAL A 161 -2.06 -15.11 -8.00
CA VAL A 161 -1.88 -13.67 -8.15
C VAL A 161 -0.41 -13.38 -8.44
N SER A 162 -0.12 -12.23 -9.04
CA SER A 162 1.24 -11.84 -9.40
C SER A 162 2.07 -11.44 -8.19
N ALA A 163 1.46 -10.74 -7.22
CA ALA A 163 2.14 -10.33 -6.00
C ALA A 163 1.19 -10.16 -4.82
N VAL A 164 1.69 -10.45 -3.62
CA VAL A 164 1.10 -10.07 -2.33
C VAL A 164 2.11 -9.19 -1.60
N LEU A 165 1.78 -7.91 -1.48
CA LEU A 165 2.63 -6.88 -0.90
C LEU A 165 2.06 -6.45 0.45
N GLY A 166 2.79 -6.72 1.54
CA GLY A 166 2.38 -6.31 2.87
C GLY A 166 2.59 -4.80 3.07
N THR A 167 1.66 -4.18 3.80
CA THR A 167 1.72 -2.79 4.26
C THR A 167 1.27 -2.70 5.73
N HIS A 168 1.28 -1.55 6.36
CA HIS A 168 0.82 -1.21 7.71
C HIS A 168 1.93 -0.95 8.72
N THR A 169 2.96 -1.79 8.84
CA THR A 169 3.91 -1.70 9.97
C THR A 169 4.92 -0.56 9.83
N HIS A 170 5.01 0.06 8.65
CA HIS A 170 5.88 1.18 8.33
C HIS A 170 7.39 0.86 8.29
N VAL A 171 7.78 -0.40 8.49
CA VAL A 171 9.18 -0.82 8.45
C VAL A 171 9.38 -1.82 7.32
N GLN A 172 10.23 -1.48 6.34
CA GLN A 172 10.52 -2.37 5.23
C GLN A 172 11.19 -3.66 5.75
N THR A 173 10.63 -4.81 5.38
CA THR A 173 11.17 -6.12 5.76
C THR A 173 12.17 -6.64 4.74
N ASN A 174 13.03 -7.55 5.15
CA ASN A 174 14.10 -8.10 4.32
C ASN A 174 13.75 -9.48 3.73
N ASP A 175 12.46 -9.75 3.53
CA ASP A 175 11.94 -11.03 3.07
C ASP A 175 11.32 -10.98 1.66
N ALA A 176 11.71 -9.99 0.86
CA ALA A 176 11.28 -9.88 -0.53
C ALA A 176 11.79 -11.07 -1.36
N HIS A 177 10.89 -11.88 -1.92
CA HIS A 177 11.22 -13.02 -2.78
C HIS A 177 10.03 -13.44 -3.63
N VAL A 178 10.31 -14.25 -4.66
CA VAL A 178 9.27 -14.91 -5.46
C VAL A 178 8.98 -16.27 -4.83
N LEU A 179 7.72 -16.56 -4.57
CA LEU A 179 7.25 -17.83 -4.04
C LEU A 179 7.37 -18.96 -5.09
N PRO A 180 7.32 -20.24 -4.65
CA PRO A 180 7.60 -21.37 -5.56
C PRO A 180 6.75 -21.49 -6.82
N LYS A 181 5.54 -20.90 -6.85
CA LYS A 181 4.64 -20.91 -8.01
C LYS A 181 4.58 -19.57 -8.74
N GLY A 182 5.47 -18.62 -8.40
CA GLY A 182 5.65 -17.39 -9.15
C GLY A 182 4.96 -16.14 -8.60
N THR A 183 4.36 -16.18 -7.40
CA THR A 183 3.84 -14.99 -6.75
C THR A 183 4.95 -14.23 -6.01
N ALA A 184 5.15 -12.94 -6.30
CA ALA A 184 6.07 -12.11 -5.54
C ALA A 184 5.50 -11.79 -4.15
N PHE A 185 6.38 -11.74 -3.14
CA PHE A 185 5.98 -11.46 -1.76
C PHE A 185 6.98 -10.60 -1.00
N ILE A 186 6.47 -9.74 -0.14
CA ILE A 186 7.19 -9.06 0.94
C ILE A 186 6.25 -8.84 2.11
N SER A 187 6.72 -9.06 3.36
CA SER A 187 5.88 -8.86 4.56
C SER A 187 5.50 -7.39 4.79
N ASP A 188 6.38 -6.44 4.50
CA ASP A 188 6.04 -5.01 4.51
C ASP A 188 6.95 -4.21 3.57
N VAL A 189 6.36 -3.43 2.69
CA VAL A 189 7.10 -2.56 1.76
C VAL A 189 7.73 -1.35 2.46
N GLY A 190 7.40 -1.12 3.72
CA GLY A 190 7.87 0.02 4.51
C GLY A 190 7.11 1.30 4.22
N MET A 191 7.57 2.39 4.83
CA MET A 191 6.97 3.71 4.63
C MET A 191 7.87 4.64 3.81
N THR A 192 7.23 5.59 3.16
CA THR A 192 7.87 6.83 2.69
C THR A 192 7.38 7.96 3.57
N GLY A 193 8.30 8.61 4.33
CA GLY A 193 7.92 9.60 5.32
C GLY A 193 9.10 10.13 6.15
N PHE A 194 8.80 10.79 7.25
CA PHE A 194 9.80 11.34 8.17
C PHE A 194 10.63 10.24 8.84
N ALA A 195 11.96 10.33 8.73
CA ALA A 195 12.89 9.28 9.15
C ALA A 195 13.39 9.40 10.59
N ASP A 196 13.58 10.64 11.10
CA ASP A 196 14.21 10.89 12.41
C ASP A 196 13.21 10.80 13.57
N GLY A 197 12.36 9.76 13.53
CA GLY A 197 11.32 9.54 14.51
C GLY A 197 10.86 8.09 14.57
N VAL A 198 9.65 7.88 15.06
CA VAL A 198 9.05 6.54 15.18
C VAL A 198 7.86 6.43 14.24
N LEU A 199 7.97 5.57 13.25
CA LEU A 199 6.91 5.29 12.26
C LEU A 199 6.33 6.55 11.60
N GLY A 200 7.21 7.55 11.31
CA GLY A 200 6.83 8.82 10.68
C GLY A 200 6.39 9.92 11.63
N SER A 201 6.28 9.65 12.94
CA SER A 201 5.99 10.63 13.99
C SER A 201 7.27 11.07 14.70
N THR A 202 7.26 12.26 15.33
CA THR A 202 8.40 12.74 16.13
C THR A 202 8.70 11.78 17.29
N ALA A 203 9.99 11.47 17.51
CA ALA A 203 10.41 10.55 18.55
C ALA A 203 9.93 10.98 19.94
N GLU A 204 9.98 12.28 20.24
CA GLU A 204 9.55 12.84 21.53
C GLU A 204 8.10 12.48 21.86
N THR A 205 7.17 12.70 20.93
CA THR A 205 5.74 12.46 21.19
C THR A 205 5.42 10.98 21.38
N VAL A 206 6.13 10.09 20.66
CA VAL A 206 5.94 8.64 20.76
C VAL A 206 6.58 8.10 22.04
N VAL A 207 7.82 8.50 22.36
CA VAL A 207 8.54 8.09 23.58
C VAL A 207 7.76 8.55 24.82
N ASN A 208 7.31 9.81 24.85
CA ASN A 208 6.51 10.33 25.96
C ASN A 208 5.25 9.47 26.21
N LYS A 209 4.57 9.05 25.15
CA LYS A 209 3.36 8.25 25.27
C LYS A 209 3.63 6.78 25.60
N ILE A 210 4.51 6.13 24.85
CA ILE A 210 4.70 4.68 24.93
C ILE A 210 5.64 4.27 26.05
N VAL A 211 6.74 5.02 26.24
CA VAL A 211 7.77 4.67 27.24
C VAL A 211 7.45 5.28 28.59
N TYR A 212 7.05 6.56 28.62
CA TYR A 212 6.83 7.27 29.88
C TYR A 212 5.36 7.32 30.33
N GLY A 213 4.42 6.77 29.53
CA GLY A 213 3.00 6.74 29.88
C GLY A 213 2.32 8.12 29.95
N GLN A 214 2.93 9.15 29.39
CA GLN A 214 2.42 10.52 29.40
C GLN A 214 1.31 10.71 28.37
N GLN A 215 0.38 11.62 28.63
CA GLN A 215 -0.61 12.04 27.65
C GLN A 215 0.08 12.86 26.54
N SER A 216 0.30 12.22 25.38
CA SER A 216 0.87 12.85 24.20
C SER A 216 0.11 12.42 22.94
N LYS A 217 -0.08 13.35 21.99
CA LYS A 217 -0.61 13.03 20.66
C LYS A 217 0.57 12.84 19.71
N PHE A 218 0.53 11.79 18.93
CA PHE A 218 1.54 11.58 17.88
C PHE A 218 1.54 12.76 16.91
N GLN A 219 2.70 13.28 16.62
CA GLN A 219 2.89 14.42 15.75
C GLN A 219 3.72 14.00 14.54
N VAL A 220 3.12 14.10 13.35
CA VAL A 220 3.80 13.89 12.07
C VAL A 220 4.34 15.24 11.60
N PRO A 221 5.67 15.43 11.50
CA PRO A 221 6.24 16.71 11.09
C PRO A 221 6.05 16.96 9.60
N ASP A 222 5.96 18.23 9.24
CA ASP A 222 5.81 18.67 7.85
C ASP A 222 7.16 18.78 7.11
N GLU A 223 8.27 18.80 7.86
CA GLU A 223 9.64 18.96 7.36
C GLU A 223 10.59 18.01 8.07
N GLY A 224 11.79 17.85 7.53
CA GLY A 224 12.85 17.03 8.08
C GLY A 224 13.34 15.97 7.12
N ARG A 225 14.34 15.23 7.57
CA ARG A 225 14.96 14.13 6.83
C ARG A 225 13.94 13.02 6.57
N GLY A 226 13.89 12.54 5.35
CA GLY A 226 12.94 11.53 4.95
C GLY A 226 13.55 10.19 4.60
N VAL A 227 12.72 9.15 4.65
CA VAL A 227 12.99 7.82 4.12
C VAL A 227 12.00 7.53 2.99
N PHE A 228 12.49 6.93 1.91
CA PHE A 228 11.67 6.39 0.82
C PHE A 228 11.87 4.90 0.75
N SER A 229 10.79 4.14 0.95
CA SER A 229 10.76 2.69 0.82
C SER A 229 9.77 2.28 -0.24
N ALA A 230 10.16 1.36 -1.11
CA ALA A 230 9.34 0.78 -2.16
C ALA A 230 9.85 -0.61 -2.53
N VAL A 231 9.12 -1.30 -3.39
CA VAL A 231 9.58 -2.49 -4.09
C VAL A 231 9.39 -2.31 -5.59
N VAL A 232 10.25 -2.92 -6.38
CA VAL A 232 10.08 -3.06 -7.82
C VAL A 232 9.73 -4.51 -8.10
N LEU A 233 8.73 -4.71 -8.95
CA LEU A 233 8.30 -6.01 -9.46
C LEU A 233 8.66 -6.08 -10.94
N ASP A 234 9.27 -7.17 -11.35
CA ASP A 234 9.36 -7.59 -12.75
C ASP A 234 8.39 -8.76 -12.93
N ILE A 235 7.37 -8.57 -13.75
CA ILE A 235 6.27 -9.50 -13.96
C ILE A 235 6.19 -9.80 -15.46
N ASP A 236 6.09 -11.09 -15.80
CA ASP A 236 5.86 -11.53 -17.16
C ASP A 236 4.43 -11.16 -17.62
N ASP A 237 4.32 -10.39 -18.68
CA ASP A 237 3.07 -9.81 -19.18
C ASP A 237 2.17 -10.81 -19.95
N ILE A 238 2.63 -12.06 -20.13
CA ILE A 238 1.86 -13.15 -20.72
C ILE A 238 1.28 -14.06 -19.63
N THR A 239 2.11 -14.43 -18.66
CA THR A 239 1.73 -15.38 -17.59
C THR A 239 1.18 -14.71 -16.34
N GLY A 240 1.47 -13.42 -16.15
CA GLY A 240 1.15 -12.67 -14.95
C GLY A 240 1.99 -13.07 -13.73
N LEU A 241 2.98 -13.95 -13.87
CA LEU A 241 3.83 -14.40 -12.78
C LEU A 241 5.05 -13.50 -12.62
N ALA A 242 5.50 -13.33 -11.38
CA ALA A 242 6.67 -12.51 -11.10
C ALA A 242 7.98 -13.24 -11.45
N ASN A 243 8.84 -12.55 -12.18
CA ASN A 243 10.22 -12.94 -12.42
C ASN A 243 11.10 -12.53 -11.23
N GLN A 244 10.88 -11.32 -10.70
CA GLN A 244 11.69 -10.75 -9.65
C GLN A 244 10.91 -9.76 -8.80
N ILE A 245 11.31 -9.65 -7.54
CA ILE A 245 10.96 -8.56 -6.62
C ILE A 245 12.24 -8.10 -5.92
N PHE A 246 12.46 -6.79 -5.83
CA PHE A 246 13.56 -6.25 -5.03
C PHE A 246 13.17 -4.95 -4.32
N PRO A 247 13.66 -4.74 -3.07
CA PRO A 247 13.36 -3.55 -2.30
C PRO A 247 14.19 -2.35 -2.74
N ILE A 248 13.60 -1.15 -2.64
CA ILE A 248 14.27 0.13 -2.70
C ILE A 248 14.21 0.74 -1.30
N TYR A 249 15.37 1.11 -0.78
CA TYR A 249 15.48 1.87 0.46
C TYR A 249 16.40 3.07 0.24
N TYR A 250 15.86 4.27 0.42
CA TYR A 250 16.62 5.51 0.32
C TYR A 250 16.41 6.34 1.59
N LEU A 251 17.48 6.72 2.24
CA LEU A 251 17.49 7.64 3.38
C LEU A 251 18.19 8.93 2.97
N GLU A 252 17.49 10.06 3.13
CA GLU A 252 18.10 11.38 2.91
C GLU A 252 19.32 11.57 3.83
N LYS A 253 20.32 12.33 3.35
CA LYS A 253 21.53 12.62 4.11
C LYS A 253 21.32 13.72 5.14
#